data_7ccdf83196a6a878fd741ee672da3702
#
_entry.id   7ccdf83196a6a878fd741ee672da3702
#
_cell.length_a   1.000
_cell.length_b   1.000
_cell.length_c   1.000
_cell.angle_alpha   90.00
_cell.angle_beta   90.00
_cell.angle_gamma   90.00
#
_symmetry.space_group_name_H-M   'P 1'
#
loop_
_entity.id
_entity.type
_entity.pdbx_description
1 polymer ?
#
loop_
_entity_poly.entity_id
_entity_poly.type
_entity_poly.pdbx_seq_one_letter_code
_entity_poly.pdbx_strand_id
1 'polypeptide(L)'
;LVIEEEEAEDFLELLEQGIRARRKGDFVRLALERRASKEVEDFLISHIKVDEGDIYRYDSLPLDLSSLWQIVGVKRFAHLTYKPYTPKVLPPIDLNGDLFEQIDKGDIFFYQPYESFDPVVKFISDAAKDPEVLSIKMTLYRVGKNSPIVKALIEAAENGIQVTALVELKARFDEENNLHWARALERAGAHVVYGIAGLKVHAKIATVVKKAKDGLSHYVHLSTR
;
A
#
# COMPACT_ATOMS: atom_id res chain seq x y z
N LEU A 1 13.42 12.99 -4.27
CA LEU A 1 13.64 12.70 -5.69
C LEU A 1 12.80 13.67 -6.50
N VAL A 2 13.40 14.58 -7.22
CA VAL A 2 12.74 15.37 -8.27
C VAL A 2 12.97 14.58 -9.55
N ILE A 3 11.91 13.98 -10.08
CA ILE A 3 11.94 13.30 -11.38
C ILE A 3 11.21 14.23 -12.33
N GLU A 4 11.91 14.73 -13.34
CA GLU A 4 11.29 15.45 -14.46
C GLU A 4 10.48 14.42 -15.25
N GLU A 5 9.21 14.72 -15.51
CA GLU A 5 8.23 13.80 -16.07
C GLU A 5 8.30 13.85 -17.61
N GLU A 6 8.98 12.89 -18.19
CA GLU A 6 8.82 12.49 -19.57
C GLU A 6 8.06 11.15 -19.65
N GLU A 7 7.53 10.77 -20.75
CA GLU A 7 6.56 9.69 -21.06
C GLU A 7 6.49 8.47 -20.13
N ALA A 8 5.33 7.83 -19.98
CA ALA A 8 5.01 6.90 -18.89
C ALA A 8 5.92 5.65 -18.76
N GLU A 9 6.54 5.18 -19.84
CA GLU A 9 7.50 4.06 -19.82
C GLU A 9 8.84 4.50 -19.24
N ASP A 10 9.32 5.70 -19.57
CA ASP A 10 10.54 6.29 -19.01
C ASP A 10 10.39 6.57 -17.52
N PHE A 11 9.17 6.93 -17.06
CA PHE A 11 8.91 7.22 -15.65
C PHE A 11 9.13 6.01 -14.73
N LEU A 12 8.71 4.81 -15.14
CA LEU A 12 8.94 3.58 -14.37
C LEU A 12 10.43 3.25 -14.26
N GLU A 13 11.13 3.35 -15.36
CA GLU A 13 12.57 3.08 -15.38
C GLU A 13 13.34 4.10 -14.54
N LEU A 14 13.00 5.38 -14.66
CA LEU A 14 13.54 6.46 -13.83
C LEU A 14 13.24 6.26 -12.34
N LEU A 15 12.04 5.80 -11.99
CA LEU A 15 11.69 5.50 -10.61
C LEU A 15 12.50 4.33 -10.06
N GLU A 16 12.67 3.26 -10.84
CA GLU A 16 13.50 2.12 -10.45
C GLU A 16 14.97 2.51 -10.28
N GLN A 17 15.50 3.29 -11.23
CA GLN A 17 16.85 3.82 -11.12
C GLN A 17 16.98 4.69 -9.87
N GLY A 18 16.00 5.56 -9.59
CA GLY A 18 15.95 6.38 -8.39
C GLY A 18 15.89 5.58 -7.09
N ILE A 19 15.10 4.49 -7.04
CA ILE A 19 15.04 3.59 -5.88
C ILE A 19 16.38 2.87 -5.69
N ARG A 20 17.00 2.40 -6.77
CA ARG A 20 18.33 1.79 -6.73
C ARG A 20 19.42 2.79 -6.33
N ALA A 21 19.35 4.02 -6.83
CA ALA A 21 20.28 5.10 -6.49
C ALA A 21 20.21 5.48 -5.01
N ARG A 22 19.02 5.45 -4.37
CA ARG A 22 18.88 5.69 -2.92
C ARG A 22 19.73 4.73 -2.08
N ARG A 23 19.88 3.47 -2.51
CA ARG A 23 20.73 2.48 -1.82
C ARG A 23 22.22 2.76 -1.93
N LYS A 24 22.61 3.61 -2.88
CA LYS A 24 23.99 4.03 -3.14
C LYS A 24 24.21 5.51 -2.86
N GLY A 25 23.25 6.16 -2.24
CA GLY A 25 23.32 7.58 -1.87
C GLY A 25 24.37 7.84 -0.79
N ASP A 26 24.80 9.09 -0.68
CA ASP A 26 25.73 9.53 0.35
C ASP A 26 25.10 9.39 1.73
N PHE A 27 25.94 9.13 2.72
CA PHE A 27 25.52 9.11 4.12
C PHE A 27 25.26 10.54 4.57
N VAL A 28 24.06 10.81 5.07
CA VAL A 28 23.63 12.12 5.57
C VAL A 28 23.56 12.18 7.10
N ARG A 29 23.92 11.08 7.78
CA ARG A 29 23.93 11.00 9.22
C ARG A 29 24.68 9.78 9.70
N LEU A 30 25.58 9.96 10.65
CA LEU A 30 26.20 8.91 11.45
C LEU A 30 25.78 9.07 12.91
N ALA A 31 25.13 8.06 13.47
CA ALA A 31 24.78 8.01 14.88
C ALA A 31 25.70 7.03 15.61
N LEU A 32 26.38 7.48 16.64
CA LEU A 32 27.31 6.71 17.45
C LEU A 32 26.90 6.71 18.91
N GLU A 33 27.14 5.61 19.60
CA GLU A 33 27.15 5.63 21.05
C GLU A 33 28.44 6.34 21.53
N ARG A 34 28.33 7.29 22.47
CA ARG A 34 29.49 8.08 22.98
C ARG A 34 30.58 7.19 23.58
N ARG A 35 30.22 5.97 24.00
CA ARG A 35 31.18 4.99 24.53
C ARG A 35 31.84 4.14 23.45
N ALA A 36 31.52 4.35 22.17
CA ALA A 36 32.23 3.67 21.10
C ALA A 36 33.75 3.97 21.19
N SER A 37 34.58 3.00 20.91
CA SER A 37 36.01 3.23 20.92
C SER A 37 36.41 4.18 19.80
N LYS A 38 37.46 4.97 20.04
CA LYS A 38 37.98 5.90 19.03
C LYS A 38 38.34 5.19 17.74
N GLU A 39 38.86 3.98 17.81
CA GLU A 39 39.20 3.17 16.63
C GLU A 39 37.97 2.87 15.77
N VAL A 40 36.84 2.53 16.39
CA VAL A 40 35.58 2.28 15.66
C VAL A 40 35.04 3.58 15.06
N GLU A 41 35.10 4.68 15.80
CA GLU A 41 34.66 5.97 15.31
C GLU A 41 35.51 6.42 14.10
N ASP A 42 36.85 6.40 14.23
CA ASP A 42 37.78 6.78 13.16
C ASP A 42 37.63 5.88 11.92
N PHE A 43 37.41 4.57 12.14
CA PHE A 43 37.15 3.64 11.06
C PHE A 43 35.87 4.00 10.30
N LEU A 44 34.77 4.23 10.99
CA LEU A 44 33.48 4.56 10.37
C LEU A 44 33.58 5.90 9.62
N ILE A 45 34.12 6.96 10.24
CA ILE A 45 34.26 8.27 9.62
C ILE A 45 35.10 8.21 8.35
N SER A 46 36.21 7.47 8.39
CA SER A 46 37.09 7.35 7.21
C SER A 46 36.44 6.58 6.03
N HIS A 47 35.51 5.67 6.29
CA HIS A 47 34.91 4.82 5.26
C HIS A 47 33.58 5.33 4.72
N ILE A 48 32.77 6.04 5.54
CA ILE A 48 31.43 6.49 5.13
C ILE A 48 31.36 7.95 4.67
N LYS A 49 32.47 8.67 4.65
CA LYS A 49 32.56 10.06 4.12
C LYS A 49 31.39 10.94 4.56
N VAL A 50 31.18 11.03 5.87
CA VAL A 50 30.15 11.87 6.48
C VAL A 50 30.81 13.13 7.03
N ASP A 51 30.13 14.27 6.91
CA ASP A 51 30.61 15.53 7.47
C ASP A 51 30.51 15.53 9.00
N GLU A 52 31.45 16.22 9.70
CA GLU A 52 31.47 16.26 11.17
C GLU A 52 30.15 16.81 11.75
N GLY A 53 29.47 17.71 11.05
CA GLY A 53 28.15 18.24 11.43
C GLY A 53 27.02 17.19 11.42
N ASP A 54 27.21 16.10 10.73
CA ASP A 54 26.22 15.00 10.59
C ASP A 54 26.55 13.81 11.51
N ILE A 55 27.54 13.94 12.40
CA ILE A 55 27.92 12.93 13.38
C ILE A 55 27.26 13.22 14.72
N TYR A 56 26.36 12.34 15.15
CA TYR A 56 25.60 12.45 16.39
C TYR A 56 26.06 11.42 17.40
N ARG A 57 26.48 11.88 18.60
CA ARG A 57 26.97 11.02 19.68
C ARG A 57 25.96 11.00 20.81
N TYR A 58 25.45 9.82 21.16
CA TYR A 58 24.40 9.59 22.17
C TYR A 58 24.94 8.86 23.40
N ASP A 59 24.55 9.32 24.58
CA ASP A 59 25.03 8.77 25.85
C ASP A 59 24.17 7.60 26.38
N SER A 60 22.87 7.61 26.12
CA SER A 60 21.94 6.79 26.88
C SER A 60 20.74 6.23 26.09
N LEU A 61 20.60 6.52 24.82
CA LEU A 61 19.50 6.03 24.01
C LEU A 61 19.96 4.90 23.08
N PRO A 62 19.13 3.86 22.88
CA PRO A 62 19.40 2.87 21.84
C PRO A 62 19.51 3.56 20.48
N LEU A 63 20.53 3.21 19.71
CA LEU A 63 20.71 3.77 18.35
C LEU A 63 19.58 3.36 17.40
N ASP A 64 19.14 2.13 17.53
CA ASP A 64 17.98 1.62 16.81
C ASP A 64 16.75 1.60 17.71
N LEU A 65 15.93 2.65 17.63
CA LEU A 65 14.69 2.75 18.39
C LEU A 65 13.63 1.72 17.92
N SER A 66 13.78 1.15 16.72
CA SER A 66 12.86 0.10 16.24
C SER A 66 13.01 -1.20 17.06
N SER A 67 14.16 -1.39 17.72
CA SER A 67 14.37 -2.50 18.65
C SER A 67 13.39 -2.52 19.82
N LEU A 68 12.80 -1.37 20.17
CA LEU A 68 11.79 -1.26 21.24
C LEU A 68 10.51 -2.07 20.91
N TRP A 69 10.23 -2.37 19.67
CA TRP A 69 9.14 -3.27 19.29
C TRP A 69 9.31 -4.68 19.89
N GLN A 70 10.55 -5.11 20.13
CA GLN A 70 10.83 -6.39 20.78
C GLN A 70 10.29 -6.40 22.23
N ILE A 71 10.32 -5.25 22.92
CA ILE A 71 9.77 -5.10 24.27
C ILE A 71 8.25 -5.19 24.24
N VAL A 72 7.61 -4.50 23.27
CA VAL A 72 6.14 -4.54 23.08
C VAL A 72 5.65 -5.95 22.79
N GLY A 73 6.45 -6.75 22.07
CA GLY A 73 6.14 -8.14 21.71
C GLY A 73 6.31 -9.15 22.83
N VAL A 74 6.82 -8.77 24.01
CA VAL A 74 7.09 -9.72 25.13
C VAL A 74 5.77 -10.17 25.77
N LYS A 75 5.39 -11.42 25.55
CA LYS A 75 4.11 -12.01 26.04
C LYS A 75 3.88 -11.83 27.55
N ARG A 76 4.94 -11.88 28.35
CA ARG A 76 4.88 -11.69 29.81
C ARG A 76 4.30 -10.33 30.21
N PHE A 77 4.46 -9.32 29.34
CA PHE A 77 4.00 -7.95 29.55
C PHE A 77 2.74 -7.59 28.76
N ALA A 78 2.04 -8.57 28.19
CA ALA A 78 0.82 -8.34 27.42
C ALA A 78 -0.28 -7.60 28.20
N HIS A 79 -0.27 -7.71 29.55
CA HIS A 79 -1.18 -7.00 30.45
C HIS A 79 -0.95 -5.48 30.48
N LEU A 80 0.21 -5.00 30.03
CA LEU A 80 0.56 -3.58 29.92
C LEU A 80 0.18 -2.96 28.57
N THR A 81 -0.32 -3.75 27.62
CA THR A 81 -0.78 -3.27 26.33
C THR A 81 -2.31 -3.17 26.31
N TYR A 82 -2.83 -2.25 25.52
CA TYR A 82 -4.27 -2.19 25.26
C TYR A 82 -4.74 -3.48 24.59
N LYS A 83 -5.96 -3.93 24.94
CA LYS A 83 -6.59 -5.06 24.23
C LYS A 83 -6.76 -4.69 22.77
N PRO A 84 -6.35 -5.55 21.82
CA PRO A 84 -6.58 -5.32 20.40
C PRO A 84 -8.08 -5.15 20.15
N TYR A 85 -8.44 -4.12 19.41
CA TYR A 85 -9.77 -3.96 18.90
C TYR A 85 -9.94 -4.85 17.66
N THR A 86 -11.01 -5.64 17.64
CA THR A 86 -11.37 -6.46 16.47
C THR A 86 -12.53 -5.79 15.75
N PRO A 87 -12.31 -5.23 14.56
CA PRO A 87 -13.38 -4.65 13.75
C PRO A 87 -14.47 -5.67 13.46
N LYS A 88 -15.73 -5.22 13.44
CA LYS A 88 -16.89 -6.09 13.22
C LYS A 88 -17.55 -5.76 11.89
N VAL A 89 -18.14 -6.77 11.28
CA VAL A 89 -19.13 -6.56 10.21
C VAL A 89 -20.48 -6.32 10.87
N LEU A 90 -21.12 -5.22 10.54
CA LEU A 90 -22.40 -4.82 11.12
C LEU A 90 -23.52 -4.89 10.05
N PRO A 91 -24.79 -5.10 10.47
CA PRO A 91 -25.92 -4.96 9.57
C PRO A 91 -25.94 -3.58 8.87
N PRO A 92 -26.39 -3.47 7.61
CA PRO A 92 -27.15 -4.51 6.87
C PRO A 92 -26.28 -5.56 6.15
N ILE A 93 -24.97 -5.63 6.38
CA ILE A 93 -24.04 -6.48 5.62
C ILE A 93 -24.08 -7.92 6.14
N ASP A 94 -24.29 -8.84 5.21
CA ASP A 94 -24.07 -10.27 5.37
C ASP A 94 -22.97 -10.74 4.41
N LEU A 95 -21.83 -11.16 4.95
CA LEU A 95 -20.71 -11.69 4.15
C LEU A 95 -21.01 -13.06 3.50
N ASN A 96 -22.08 -13.77 3.94
CA ASN A 96 -22.47 -15.03 3.33
C ASN A 96 -23.47 -14.84 2.16
N GLY A 97 -24.04 -13.64 2.05
CA GLY A 97 -24.98 -13.29 0.99
C GLY A 97 -24.30 -12.63 -0.21
N ASP A 98 -25.08 -12.40 -1.26
CA ASP A 98 -24.67 -11.61 -2.42
C ASP A 98 -24.55 -10.13 -2.01
N LEU A 99 -23.37 -9.56 -2.16
CA LEU A 99 -23.12 -8.18 -1.75
C LEU A 99 -23.71 -7.17 -2.76
N PHE A 100 -23.77 -7.51 -4.05
CA PHE A 100 -24.40 -6.67 -5.05
C PHE A 100 -25.90 -6.52 -4.79
N GLU A 101 -26.61 -7.62 -4.48
CA GLU A 101 -28.02 -7.56 -4.07
C GLU A 101 -28.26 -6.76 -2.80
N GLN A 102 -27.28 -6.71 -1.90
CA GLN A 102 -27.38 -5.90 -0.68
C GLN A 102 -27.23 -4.41 -0.99
N ILE A 103 -26.28 -4.07 -1.89
CA ILE A 103 -26.06 -2.70 -2.34
C ILE A 103 -27.25 -2.20 -3.18
N ASP A 104 -27.89 -3.06 -3.96
CA ASP A 104 -29.10 -2.69 -4.73
C ASP A 104 -30.29 -2.29 -3.85
N LYS A 105 -30.31 -2.69 -2.58
CA LYS A 105 -31.33 -2.28 -1.60
C LYS A 105 -31.08 -0.90 -1.00
N GLY A 106 -29.88 -0.34 -1.16
CA GLY A 106 -29.48 0.97 -0.70
C GLY A 106 -28.00 1.08 -0.40
N ASP A 107 -27.51 2.31 -0.34
CA ASP A 107 -26.12 2.59 -0.04
C ASP A 107 -25.71 2.06 1.34
N ILE A 108 -24.48 1.54 1.41
CA ILE A 108 -23.91 0.98 2.64
C ILE A 108 -22.79 1.88 3.12
N PHE A 109 -22.90 2.36 4.35
CA PHE A 109 -21.88 3.19 4.99
C PHE A 109 -21.03 2.37 5.96
N PHE A 110 -19.70 2.61 5.94
CA PHE A 110 -18.74 1.98 6.86
C PHE A 110 -18.00 3.03 7.67
N TYR A 111 -17.86 2.80 8.95
CA TYR A 111 -17.06 3.63 9.85
C TYR A 111 -15.77 2.93 10.24
N GLN A 112 -14.78 3.02 9.36
CA GLN A 112 -13.46 2.43 9.61
C GLN A 112 -12.60 3.33 10.53
N PRO A 113 -11.76 2.73 11.39
CA PRO A 113 -11.37 1.31 11.47
C PRO A 113 -12.23 0.47 12.43
N TYR A 114 -13.37 0.97 12.90
CA TYR A 114 -14.20 0.27 13.88
C TYR A 114 -15.03 -0.84 13.24
N GLU A 115 -15.40 -0.65 12.00
CA GLU A 115 -16.02 -1.69 11.17
C GLU A 115 -15.00 -2.37 10.28
N SER A 116 -15.25 -3.65 9.94
CA SER A 116 -14.33 -4.46 9.16
C SER A 116 -14.18 -3.96 7.72
N PHE A 117 -12.99 -4.15 7.17
CA PHE A 117 -12.72 -3.95 5.75
C PHE A 117 -13.10 -5.17 4.89
N ASP A 118 -13.46 -6.29 5.51
CA ASP A 118 -13.81 -7.53 4.81
C ASP A 118 -14.91 -7.38 3.74
N PRO A 119 -15.95 -6.55 3.94
CA PRO A 119 -16.94 -6.29 2.90
C PRO A 119 -16.34 -5.67 1.62
N VAL A 120 -15.35 -4.80 1.75
CA VAL A 120 -14.68 -4.20 0.58
C VAL A 120 -13.82 -5.25 -0.13
N VAL A 121 -13.13 -6.11 0.63
CA VAL A 121 -12.40 -7.24 0.06
C VAL A 121 -13.34 -8.18 -0.67
N LYS A 122 -14.48 -8.52 -0.05
CA LYS A 122 -15.50 -9.37 -0.66
C LYS A 122 -16.08 -8.74 -1.94
N PHE A 123 -16.37 -7.44 -1.93
CA PHE A 123 -16.89 -6.71 -3.08
C PHE A 123 -16.00 -6.90 -4.33
N ILE A 124 -14.69 -6.74 -4.18
CA ILE A 124 -13.75 -6.91 -5.30
C ILE A 124 -13.54 -8.41 -5.62
N SER A 125 -13.51 -9.29 -4.60
CA SER A 125 -13.31 -10.72 -4.81
C SER A 125 -14.51 -11.40 -5.46
N ASP A 126 -15.72 -10.97 -5.14
CA ASP A 126 -16.94 -11.46 -5.80
C ASP A 126 -17.01 -10.93 -7.24
N ALA A 127 -16.70 -9.64 -7.44
CA ALA A 127 -16.62 -9.06 -8.78
C ALA A 127 -15.62 -9.80 -9.69
N ALA A 128 -14.50 -10.24 -9.15
CA ALA A 128 -13.47 -10.96 -9.91
C ALA A 128 -13.94 -12.34 -10.45
N LYS A 129 -14.99 -12.91 -9.86
CA LYS A 129 -15.51 -14.24 -10.18
C LYS A 129 -16.87 -14.22 -10.87
N ASP A 130 -17.51 -13.07 -10.89
CA ASP A 130 -18.84 -12.94 -11.45
C ASP A 130 -18.78 -12.80 -12.98
N PRO A 131 -19.36 -13.74 -13.76
CA PRO A 131 -19.35 -13.70 -15.22
C PRO A 131 -20.11 -12.52 -15.83
N GLU A 132 -20.98 -11.86 -15.05
CA GLU A 132 -21.71 -10.68 -15.49
C GLU A 132 -20.88 -9.39 -15.33
N VAL A 133 -19.75 -9.43 -14.60
CA VAL A 133 -18.87 -8.26 -14.43
C VAL A 133 -18.06 -8.03 -15.70
N LEU A 134 -18.10 -6.81 -16.20
CA LEU A 134 -17.41 -6.38 -17.42
C LEU A 134 -16.10 -5.67 -17.12
N SER A 135 -16.09 -4.83 -16.09
CA SER A 135 -14.90 -4.09 -15.74
C SER A 135 -14.80 -3.76 -14.26
N ILE A 136 -13.56 -3.69 -13.79
CA ILE A 136 -13.20 -3.21 -12.45
C ILE A 136 -12.16 -2.11 -12.62
N LYS A 137 -12.40 -0.91 -12.04
CA LYS A 137 -11.41 0.16 -12.00
C LYS A 137 -11.13 0.53 -10.55
N MET A 138 -9.86 0.63 -10.17
CA MET A 138 -9.50 0.89 -8.78
C MET A 138 -8.25 1.76 -8.66
N THR A 139 -8.26 2.67 -7.66
CA THR A 139 -7.06 3.41 -7.25
C THR A 139 -6.33 2.64 -6.17
N LEU A 140 -5.00 2.51 -6.31
CA LEU A 140 -4.12 1.84 -5.35
C LEU A 140 -3.09 2.84 -4.81
N TYR A 141 -3.15 3.13 -3.52
CA TYR A 141 -2.23 4.07 -2.87
C TYR A 141 -1.17 3.37 -2.03
N ARG A 142 -1.59 2.61 -1.03
CA ARG A 142 -0.74 1.73 -0.21
C ARG A 142 -1.38 0.38 -0.11
N VAL A 143 -0.72 -0.60 -0.69
CA VAL A 143 -1.19 -1.99 -0.66
C VAL A 143 -0.17 -2.85 0.04
N GLY A 144 -0.57 -3.53 1.09
CA GLY A 144 0.33 -4.41 1.85
C GLY A 144 0.92 -5.52 0.97
N LYS A 145 2.01 -6.13 1.43
CA LYS A 145 2.72 -7.20 0.70
C LYS A 145 1.85 -8.40 0.29
N ASN A 146 0.76 -8.67 1.03
CA ASN A 146 -0.16 -9.77 0.79
C ASN A 146 -1.60 -9.28 0.59
N SER A 147 -1.80 -8.18 -0.14
CA SER A 147 -3.11 -7.58 -0.34
C SER A 147 -4.10 -8.53 -1.00
N PRO A 148 -5.23 -8.87 -0.35
CA PRO A 148 -6.29 -9.65 -0.96
C PRO A 148 -6.96 -8.92 -2.12
N ILE A 149 -7.01 -7.59 -2.07
CA ILE A 149 -7.56 -6.74 -3.15
C ILE A 149 -6.74 -6.91 -4.43
N VAL A 150 -5.40 -6.81 -4.35
CA VAL A 150 -4.57 -6.94 -5.56
C VAL A 150 -4.65 -8.35 -6.13
N LYS A 151 -4.72 -9.38 -5.27
CA LYS A 151 -4.93 -10.77 -5.72
C LYS A 151 -6.25 -10.92 -6.47
N ALA A 152 -7.33 -10.31 -5.96
CA ALA A 152 -8.63 -10.34 -6.64
C ALA A 152 -8.61 -9.57 -7.96
N LEU A 153 -7.89 -8.45 -8.07
CA LEU A 153 -7.74 -7.73 -9.34
C LEU A 153 -6.95 -8.55 -10.38
N ILE A 154 -5.92 -9.27 -9.93
CA ILE A 154 -5.17 -10.20 -10.79
C ILE A 154 -6.09 -11.33 -11.27
N GLU A 155 -6.82 -11.99 -10.37
CA GLU A 155 -7.79 -13.03 -10.70
C GLU A 155 -8.85 -12.52 -11.68
N ALA A 156 -9.35 -11.31 -11.50
CA ALA A 156 -10.30 -10.68 -12.42
C ALA A 156 -9.72 -10.53 -13.84
N ALA A 157 -8.49 -10.02 -13.95
CA ALA A 157 -7.82 -9.86 -15.24
C ALA A 157 -7.57 -11.22 -15.92
N GLU A 158 -7.12 -12.23 -15.18
CA GLU A 158 -6.95 -13.60 -15.67
C GLU A 158 -8.27 -14.24 -16.11
N ASN A 159 -9.38 -13.88 -15.49
CA ASN A 159 -10.74 -14.30 -15.89
C ASN A 159 -11.30 -13.51 -17.09
N GLY A 160 -10.53 -12.58 -17.67
CA GLY A 160 -10.94 -11.80 -18.84
C GLY A 160 -11.78 -10.57 -18.53
N ILE A 161 -11.94 -10.19 -17.25
CA ILE A 161 -12.59 -8.95 -16.86
C ILE A 161 -11.63 -7.78 -17.15
N GLN A 162 -12.14 -6.67 -17.72
CA GLN A 162 -11.34 -5.49 -17.96
C GLN A 162 -10.95 -4.80 -16.66
N VAL A 163 -9.71 -4.98 -16.22
CA VAL A 163 -9.19 -4.34 -15.00
C VAL A 163 -8.37 -3.11 -15.36
N THR A 164 -8.65 -1.98 -14.70
CA THR A 164 -7.83 -0.77 -14.74
C THR A 164 -7.40 -0.39 -13.33
N ALA A 165 -6.11 -0.36 -13.07
CA ALA A 165 -5.53 0.02 -11.78
C ALA A 165 -4.74 1.32 -11.89
N LEU A 166 -5.17 2.37 -11.17
CA LEU A 166 -4.40 3.60 -11.04
C LEU A 166 -3.51 3.47 -9.79
N VAL A 167 -2.21 3.29 -9.99
CA VAL A 167 -1.23 3.04 -8.92
C VAL A 167 -0.45 4.31 -8.60
N GLU A 168 -0.50 4.76 -7.33
CA GLU A 168 0.32 5.88 -6.85
C GLU A 168 1.73 5.39 -6.51
N LEU A 169 2.70 5.69 -7.38
CA LEU A 169 4.08 5.26 -7.22
C LEU A 169 4.88 6.10 -6.20
N LYS A 170 4.44 7.33 -5.92
CA LYS A 170 5.10 8.24 -4.97
C LYS A 170 4.57 8.08 -3.52
N ALA A 171 3.96 6.92 -3.18
CA ALA A 171 3.56 6.62 -1.81
C ALA A 171 4.79 6.35 -0.95
N ARG A 172 5.13 7.29 -0.03
CA ARG A 172 6.34 7.19 0.82
C ARG A 172 6.43 5.84 1.53
N PHE A 173 7.60 5.20 1.44
CA PHE A 173 7.98 3.92 2.03
C PHE A 173 7.34 2.68 1.41
N ASP A 174 6.45 2.85 0.41
CA ASP A 174 5.79 1.76 -0.29
C ASP A 174 6.11 1.71 -1.79
N GLU A 175 7.05 2.53 -2.25
CA GLU A 175 7.39 2.67 -3.68
C GLU A 175 7.77 1.32 -4.31
N GLU A 176 8.67 0.55 -3.67
CA GLU A 176 9.09 -0.78 -4.17
C GLU A 176 7.92 -1.77 -4.21
N ASN A 177 7.05 -1.75 -3.19
CA ASN A 177 5.91 -2.64 -3.10
C ASN A 177 4.85 -2.30 -4.14
N ASN A 178 4.56 -1.00 -4.32
CA ASN A 178 3.60 -0.55 -5.33
C ASN A 178 4.08 -0.86 -6.75
N LEU A 179 5.36 -0.69 -7.03
CA LEU A 179 5.97 -1.07 -8.30
C LEU A 179 5.88 -2.58 -8.55
N HIS A 180 6.16 -3.40 -7.52
CA HIS A 180 6.01 -4.86 -7.63
C HIS A 180 4.58 -5.26 -8.00
N TRP A 181 3.57 -4.67 -7.36
CA TRP A 181 2.17 -4.96 -7.64
C TRP A 181 1.71 -4.44 -9.00
N ALA A 182 2.16 -3.24 -9.40
CA ALA A 182 1.87 -2.70 -10.72
C ALA A 182 2.31 -3.67 -11.83
N ARG A 183 3.53 -4.18 -11.74
CA ARG A 183 4.05 -5.18 -12.69
C ARG A 183 3.33 -6.52 -12.63
N ALA A 184 2.87 -6.94 -11.45
CA ALA A 184 2.08 -8.16 -11.32
C ALA A 184 0.72 -8.03 -12.01
N LEU A 185 0.07 -6.87 -11.86
CA LEU A 185 -1.20 -6.54 -12.53
C LEU A 185 -1.03 -6.48 -14.05
N GLU A 186 0.01 -5.83 -14.56
CA GLU A 186 0.29 -5.79 -16.00
C GLU A 186 0.50 -7.18 -16.60
N ARG A 187 1.28 -8.03 -15.91
CA ARG A 187 1.50 -9.42 -16.35
C ARG A 187 0.24 -10.24 -16.39
N ALA A 188 -0.74 -9.94 -15.54
CA ALA A 188 -2.06 -10.56 -15.55
C ALA A 188 -2.99 -10.00 -16.65
N GLY A 189 -2.57 -8.97 -17.39
CA GLY A 189 -3.35 -8.34 -18.45
C GLY A 189 -4.18 -7.14 -18.00
N ALA A 190 -4.01 -6.64 -16.78
CA ALA A 190 -4.65 -5.42 -16.33
C ALA A 190 -4.00 -4.17 -16.97
N HIS A 191 -4.82 -3.16 -17.24
CA HIS A 191 -4.33 -1.85 -17.64
C HIS A 191 -3.89 -1.07 -16.39
N VAL A 192 -2.59 -0.77 -16.28
CA VAL A 192 -2.04 -0.02 -15.16
C VAL A 192 -1.74 1.42 -15.58
N VAL A 193 -2.24 2.37 -14.79
CA VAL A 193 -1.95 3.79 -14.92
C VAL A 193 -1.06 4.23 -13.76
N TYR A 194 0.07 4.84 -14.07
CA TYR A 194 1.09 5.21 -13.09
C TYR A 194 0.94 6.65 -12.62
N GLY A 195 0.00 6.87 -11.69
CA GLY A 195 -0.25 8.19 -11.16
C GLY A 195 -0.83 9.18 -12.19
N ILE A 196 -0.77 10.44 -11.86
CA ILE A 196 -1.11 11.57 -12.74
C ILE A 196 0.02 12.60 -12.59
N ALA A 197 0.54 13.08 -13.74
CA ALA A 197 1.61 14.06 -13.76
C ALA A 197 1.27 15.31 -12.92
N GLY A 198 2.20 15.75 -12.08
CA GLY A 198 2.03 16.92 -11.20
C GLY A 198 1.01 16.76 -10.07
N LEU A 199 0.30 15.63 -9.96
CA LEU A 199 -0.69 15.36 -8.93
C LEU A 199 -0.31 14.13 -8.10
N LYS A 200 -0.91 14.05 -6.89
CA LYS A 200 -0.84 12.90 -6.04
C LYS A 200 -2.22 12.26 -5.91
N VAL A 201 -2.34 11.00 -6.30
CA VAL A 201 -3.61 10.26 -6.21
C VAL A 201 -3.80 9.75 -4.80
N HIS A 202 -4.69 10.40 -4.03
CA HIS A 202 -5.00 10.00 -2.66
C HIS A 202 -6.43 9.47 -2.47
N ALA A 203 -7.30 9.63 -3.44
CA ALA A 203 -8.65 9.06 -3.42
C ALA A 203 -8.58 7.52 -3.43
N LYS A 204 -9.46 6.86 -2.69
CA LYS A 204 -9.66 5.41 -2.70
C LYS A 204 -11.01 5.15 -3.34
N ILE A 205 -10.97 4.77 -4.60
CA ILE A 205 -12.16 4.53 -5.43
C ILE A 205 -12.02 3.14 -6.04
N ALA A 206 -13.09 2.37 -5.98
CA ALA A 206 -13.25 1.19 -6.78
C ALA A 206 -14.60 1.23 -7.46
N THR A 207 -14.64 0.96 -8.76
CA THR A 207 -15.86 0.86 -9.55
C THR A 207 -15.95 -0.51 -10.20
N VAL A 208 -17.12 -1.10 -10.14
CA VAL A 208 -17.47 -2.35 -10.82
C VAL A 208 -18.61 -2.09 -11.76
N VAL A 209 -18.46 -2.48 -13.02
CA VAL A 209 -19.54 -2.43 -14.02
C VAL A 209 -19.99 -3.85 -14.32
N LYS A 210 -21.28 -4.10 -14.13
CA LYS A 210 -21.90 -5.41 -14.29
C LYS A 210 -23.05 -5.33 -15.27
N LYS A 211 -23.26 -6.39 -16.06
CA LYS A 211 -24.47 -6.54 -16.88
C LYS A 211 -25.70 -6.65 -16.01
N ALA A 212 -26.77 -5.95 -16.40
CA ALA A 212 -28.09 -6.05 -15.79
C ALA A 212 -29.13 -6.37 -16.87
N LYS A 213 -30.34 -6.70 -16.44
CA LYS A 213 -31.42 -7.06 -17.37
C LYS A 213 -31.70 -5.97 -18.41
N ASP A 214 -31.65 -4.73 -17.99
CA ASP A 214 -32.02 -3.54 -18.82
C ASP A 214 -30.81 -2.64 -19.10
N GLY A 215 -29.57 -3.18 -19.11
CA GLY A 215 -28.38 -2.40 -19.42
C GLY A 215 -27.18 -2.71 -18.53
N LEU A 216 -26.59 -1.68 -17.92
CA LEU A 216 -25.41 -1.81 -17.08
C LEU A 216 -25.68 -1.24 -15.68
N SER A 217 -25.29 -1.99 -14.66
CA SER A 217 -25.23 -1.52 -13.29
C SER A 217 -23.81 -1.07 -12.93
N HIS A 218 -23.72 0.03 -12.18
CA HIS A 218 -22.47 0.59 -11.69
C HIS A 218 -22.45 0.58 -10.17
N TYR A 219 -21.50 -0.14 -9.62
CA TYR A 219 -21.27 -0.21 -8.17
C TYR A 219 -19.98 0.53 -7.84
N VAL A 220 -20.02 1.35 -6.79
CA VAL A 220 -18.90 2.23 -6.44
C VAL A 220 -18.58 2.12 -4.96
N HIS A 221 -17.31 1.88 -4.65
CA HIS A 221 -16.77 2.07 -3.31
C HIS A 221 -15.97 3.38 -3.28
N LEU A 222 -16.26 4.24 -2.31
CA LEU A 222 -15.55 5.49 -2.07
C LEU A 222 -15.03 5.51 -0.64
N SER A 223 -13.76 5.88 -0.45
CA SER A 223 -13.16 5.99 0.86
C SER A 223 -12.09 7.08 0.89
N THR A 224 -11.84 7.61 2.09
CA THR A 224 -10.77 8.56 2.35
C THR A 224 -9.51 7.87 2.91
N ARG A 225 -9.60 6.59 3.26
CA ARG A 225 -8.52 5.86 3.92
C ARG A 225 -8.26 4.51 3.26
#